data_26fab1e9dbf26dd5b955cf3511954b8c
#
_entry.id   26fab1e9dbf26dd5b955cf3511954b8c
#
_cell.length_a   1.000
_cell.length_b   1.000
_cell.length_c   1.000
_cell.angle_alpha   90.00
_cell.angle_beta   90.00
_cell.angle_gamma   90.00
#
_symmetry.space_group_name_H-M   'P 1'
#
loop_
_entity.id
_entity.type
_entity.pdbx_description
1 polymer ?
#
loop_
_entity_poly.entity_id
_entity_poly.type
_entity_poly.pdbx_seq_one_letter_code
_entity_poly.pdbx_strand_id
1 'polypeptide(L)'
;MENERRTDQKTGMGLEETRLSDILSASQIKATDTYETPPQIIWIDNSTIATLGNFSASTGKAKSKKTFNVSALVAASLAGKQVLNYRAHLPEGKRRILYVDTEQSRYHCHTVLERILRLAGLPTTADSENLDFICLREYSPTVRISVIDYALRQGKGYGLVIIDGIRDLMLDINSTSESVEVINTTMVWSSRYDMHIHC
;
A
#
# COMPACT_ATOMS: atom_id res chain seq x y z
N MET A 1 -45.61 -20.85 4.96
CA MET A 1 -44.40 -20.44 5.77
C MET A 1 -43.19 -21.37 5.62
N GLU A 2 -43.35 -22.70 5.66
CA GLU A 2 -42.19 -23.63 5.49
C GLU A 2 -41.72 -23.77 4.02
N ASN A 3 -42.62 -23.65 3.06
CA ASN A 3 -42.33 -23.67 1.62
C ASN A 3 -41.64 -22.38 1.12
N GLU A 4 -41.96 -21.24 1.66
CA GLU A 4 -41.35 -19.95 1.30
C GLU A 4 -39.88 -19.89 1.78
N ARG A 5 -39.59 -20.37 3.00
CA ARG A 5 -38.18 -20.45 3.52
C ARG A 5 -37.30 -21.42 2.71
N ARG A 6 -37.86 -22.51 2.16
CA ARG A 6 -37.11 -23.44 1.28
C ARG A 6 -36.81 -22.85 -0.09
N THR A 7 -37.69 -21.97 -0.61
CA THR A 7 -37.48 -21.31 -1.89
C THR A 7 -36.40 -20.24 -1.78
N ASP A 8 -36.40 -19.43 -0.70
CA ASP A 8 -35.41 -18.39 -0.46
C ASP A 8 -34.00 -18.97 -0.21
N GLN A 9 -33.88 -20.11 0.50
CA GLN A 9 -32.59 -20.80 0.67
C GLN A 9 -32.04 -21.38 -0.64
N LYS A 10 -32.89 -21.95 -1.52
CA LYS A 10 -32.45 -22.43 -2.83
C LYS A 10 -32.02 -21.31 -3.76
N THR A 11 -32.71 -20.17 -3.73
CA THR A 11 -32.35 -19.00 -4.54
C THR A 11 -31.03 -18.38 -4.06
N GLY A 12 -30.80 -18.29 -2.73
CA GLY A 12 -29.55 -17.81 -2.14
C GLY A 12 -28.35 -18.72 -2.47
N MET A 13 -28.51 -20.06 -2.37
CA MET A 13 -27.48 -21.03 -2.75
C MET A 13 -27.13 -20.94 -4.25
N GLY A 14 -28.11 -20.79 -5.14
CA GLY A 14 -27.87 -20.70 -6.58
C GLY A 14 -27.10 -19.41 -6.96
N LEU A 15 -27.37 -18.28 -6.31
CA LEU A 15 -26.62 -17.03 -6.51
C LEU A 15 -25.18 -17.14 -5.98
N GLU A 16 -24.98 -17.83 -4.86
CA GLU A 16 -23.65 -18.05 -4.31
C GLU A 16 -22.80 -18.99 -5.21
N GLU A 17 -23.39 -20.08 -5.71
CA GLU A 17 -22.74 -20.99 -6.66
C GLU A 17 -22.36 -20.29 -7.96
N THR A 18 -23.26 -19.43 -8.51
CA THR A 18 -22.97 -18.66 -9.72
C THR A 18 -21.79 -17.70 -9.47
N ARG A 19 -21.77 -17.00 -8.33
CA ARG A 19 -20.67 -16.11 -7.95
C ARG A 19 -19.34 -16.87 -7.81
N LEU A 20 -19.35 -18.05 -7.20
CA LEU A 20 -18.15 -18.89 -7.06
C LEU A 20 -17.66 -19.41 -8.40
N SER A 21 -18.55 -19.80 -9.30
CA SER A 21 -18.24 -20.20 -10.66
C SER A 21 -17.60 -19.08 -11.46
N ASP A 22 -18.11 -17.85 -11.34
CA ASP A 22 -17.55 -16.67 -12.00
C ASP A 22 -16.14 -16.36 -11.47
N ILE A 23 -15.96 -16.41 -10.14
CA ILE A 23 -14.64 -16.22 -9.51
C ILE A 23 -13.67 -17.31 -9.97
N LEU A 24 -14.08 -18.58 -9.98
CA LEU A 24 -13.25 -19.69 -10.43
C LEU A 24 -12.82 -19.49 -11.88
N SER A 25 -13.76 -19.12 -12.76
CA SER A 25 -13.46 -18.87 -14.18
C SER A 25 -12.50 -17.69 -14.38
N ALA A 26 -12.70 -16.61 -13.63
CA ALA A 26 -11.84 -15.42 -13.68
C ALA A 26 -10.44 -15.67 -13.06
N SER A 27 -10.31 -16.66 -12.18
CA SER A 27 -9.05 -17.00 -11.51
C SER A 27 -8.20 -18.01 -12.29
N GLN A 28 -8.73 -18.59 -13.36
CA GLN A 28 -7.97 -19.55 -14.16
C GLN A 28 -6.88 -18.83 -14.96
N ILE A 29 -5.65 -19.37 -14.88
CA ILE A 29 -4.52 -18.95 -15.71
C ILE A 29 -4.22 -20.07 -16.72
N LYS A 30 -4.17 -19.73 -17.99
CA LYS A 30 -3.90 -20.68 -19.08
C LYS A 30 -2.49 -20.45 -19.62
N ALA A 31 -1.84 -21.50 -20.08
CA ALA A 31 -0.53 -21.42 -20.72
C ALA A 31 -0.51 -20.54 -21.99
N THR A 32 -1.67 -20.29 -22.58
CA THR A 32 -1.86 -19.44 -23.76
C THR A 32 -2.12 -17.96 -23.41
N ASP A 33 -2.31 -17.65 -22.11
CA ASP A 33 -2.53 -16.26 -21.68
C ASP A 33 -1.24 -15.45 -21.84
N THR A 34 -1.38 -14.20 -22.16
CA THR A 34 -0.27 -13.24 -22.26
C THR A 34 -0.47 -12.13 -21.23
N TYR A 35 0.56 -11.86 -20.44
CA TYR A 35 0.55 -10.82 -19.41
C TYR A 35 1.68 -9.83 -19.66
N GLU A 36 1.39 -8.55 -19.46
CA GLU A 36 2.44 -7.54 -19.44
C GLU A 36 3.28 -7.68 -18.16
N THR A 37 4.60 -7.49 -18.30
CA THR A 37 5.48 -7.49 -17.12
C THR A 37 5.17 -6.27 -16.27
N PRO A 38 4.84 -6.44 -14.97
CA PRO A 38 4.58 -5.30 -14.09
C PRO A 38 5.75 -4.31 -14.08
N PRO A 39 5.49 -3.01 -14.20
CA PRO A 39 6.54 -2.00 -14.17
C PRO A 39 7.38 -2.09 -12.89
N GLN A 40 8.69 -2.23 -13.07
CA GLN A 40 9.64 -2.14 -11.97
C GLN A 40 9.81 -0.66 -11.61
N ILE A 41 9.69 -0.32 -10.33
CA ILE A 41 9.65 1.08 -9.92
C ILE A 41 10.73 1.49 -8.92
N ILE A 42 11.29 0.55 -8.13
CA ILE A 42 12.35 0.84 -7.17
C ILE A 42 13.41 -0.26 -7.19
N TRP A 43 14.66 0.16 -7.10
CA TRP A 43 15.85 -0.70 -7.07
C TRP A 43 16.77 -0.31 -5.92
N ILE A 44 17.44 -1.30 -5.34
CA ILE A 44 18.65 -1.13 -4.51
C ILE A 44 19.80 -1.68 -5.33
N ASP A 45 20.76 -0.82 -5.65
CA ASP A 45 21.84 -1.14 -6.60
C ASP A 45 21.24 -1.69 -7.92
N ASN A 46 21.48 -2.97 -8.23
CA ASN A 46 20.97 -3.62 -9.44
C ASN A 46 19.76 -4.54 -9.17
N SER A 47 19.27 -4.60 -7.94
CA SER A 47 18.18 -5.50 -7.55
C SER A 47 16.86 -4.75 -7.49
N THR A 48 15.85 -5.21 -8.22
CA THR A 48 14.49 -4.71 -8.13
C THR A 48 13.87 -5.11 -6.80
N ILE A 49 13.36 -4.13 -6.05
CA ILE A 49 12.70 -4.35 -4.76
C ILE A 49 11.21 -3.99 -4.78
N ALA A 50 10.75 -3.28 -5.81
CA ALA A 50 9.35 -2.91 -5.95
C ALA A 50 8.91 -2.91 -7.41
N THR A 51 7.71 -3.46 -7.63
CA THR A 51 6.96 -3.41 -8.89
C THR A 51 5.55 -2.92 -8.60
N LEU A 52 4.86 -2.34 -9.58
CA LEU A 52 3.43 -2.05 -9.43
C LEU A 52 2.62 -3.32 -9.20
N GLY A 53 1.47 -3.20 -8.54
CA GLY A 53 0.58 -4.32 -8.21
C GLY A 53 1.06 -5.24 -7.09
N ASN A 54 2.18 -4.92 -6.42
CA ASN A 54 2.78 -5.74 -5.38
C ASN A 54 3.00 -4.98 -4.08
N PHE A 55 3.41 -5.69 -3.03
CA PHE A 55 3.80 -5.09 -1.77
C PHE A 55 5.15 -5.64 -1.27
N SER A 56 5.80 -4.88 -0.41
CA SER A 56 7.04 -5.28 0.27
C SER A 56 7.05 -4.78 1.71
N ALA A 57 7.93 -5.37 2.53
CA ALA A 57 8.06 -4.95 3.92
C ALA A 57 9.55 -4.84 4.32
N SER A 58 9.86 -3.78 5.06
CA SER A 58 11.15 -3.62 5.73
C SER A 58 11.07 -4.16 7.16
N THR A 59 11.90 -5.13 7.48
CA THR A 59 11.99 -5.66 8.84
C THR A 59 13.29 -5.23 9.50
N GLY A 60 13.26 -5.12 10.82
CA GLY A 60 14.47 -4.79 11.58
C GLY A 60 14.18 -4.64 13.07
N LYS A 61 15.23 -4.77 13.88
CA LYS A 61 15.15 -4.54 15.33
C LYS A 61 14.74 -3.09 15.62
N ALA A 62 14.23 -2.83 16.83
CA ALA A 62 14.01 -1.46 17.30
C ALA A 62 15.29 -0.62 17.13
N LYS A 63 15.15 0.65 16.74
CA LYS A 63 16.25 1.58 16.48
C LYS A 63 17.18 1.22 15.29
N SER A 64 16.77 0.32 14.39
CA SER A 64 17.54 -0.06 13.18
C SER A 64 17.49 1.00 12.07
N LYS A 65 17.01 2.21 12.34
CA LYS A 65 16.88 3.32 11.36
C LYS A 65 15.94 3.00 10.18
N LYS A 66 14.92 2.17 10.37
CA LYS A 66 13.93 1.83 9.33
C LYS A 66 13.33 3.08 8.68
N THR A 67 12.80 4.01 9.47
CA THR A 67 12.21 5.27 8.99
C THR A 67 13.20 6.12 8.17
N PHE A 68 14.51 6.05 8.47
CA PHE A 68 15.52 6.73 7.64
C PHE A 68 15.66 6.06 6.26
N ASN A 69 15.72 4.73 6.21
CA ASN A 69 15.77 3.98 4.95
C ASN A 69 14.50 4.22 4.11
N VAL A 70 13.32 4.18 4.75
CA VAL A 70 12.05 4.50 4.08
C VAL A 70 12.05 5.94 3.57
N SER A 71 12.59 6.91 4.35
CA SER A 71 12.75 8.30 3.88
C SER A 71 13.60 8.40 2.62
N ALA A 72 14.68 7.63 2.51
CA ALA A 72 15.55 7.62 1.33
C ALA A 72 14.86 6.99 0.11
N LEU A 73 14.12 5.89 0.33
CA LEU A 73 13.31 5.23 -0.70
C LEU A 73 12.25 6.18 -1.26
N VAL A 74 11.51 6.87 -0.38
CA VAL A 74 10.48 7.85 -0.77
C VAL A 74 11.11 9.03 -1.49
N ALA A 75 12.24 9.54 -1.01
CA ALA A 75 12.96 10.63 -1.65
C ALA A 75 13.44 10.27 -3.06
N ALA A 76 13.95 9.05 -3.27
CA ALA A 76 14.33 8.57 -4.60
C ALA A 76 13.11 8.51 -5.53
N SER A 77 11.98 7.99 -5.02
CA SER A 77 10.72 7.89 -5.77
C SER A 77 10.15 9.26 -6.13
N LEU A 78 10.21 10.22 -5.20
CA LEU A 78 9.72 11.58 -5.39
C LEU A 78 10.58 12.36 -6.39
N ALA A 79 11.90 12.18 -6.32
CA ALA A 79 12.85 12.84 -7.19
C ALA A 79 13.01 12.18 -8.57
N GLY A 80 12.53 10.93 -8.75
CA GLY A 80 12.73 10.15 -9.98
C GLY A 80 14.19 9.87 -10.29
N LYS A 81 15.07 9.83 -9.28
CA LYS A 81 16.52 9.64 -9.42
C LYS A 81 17.11 8.83 -8.27
N GLN A 82 18.40 8.59 -8.32
CA GLN A 82 19.10 7.90 -7.24
C GLN A 82 19.25 8.81 -6.00
N VAL A 83 18.89 8.27 -4.83
CA VAL A 83 19.12 8.86 -3.51
C VAL A 83 19.73 7.77 -2.63
N LEU A 84 20.95 7.98 -2.16
CA LEU A 84 21.77 6.94 -1.52
C LEU A 84 21.90 5.72 -2.45
N ASN A 85 21.54 4.54 -1.97
CA ASN A 85 21.54 3.29 -2.74
C ASN A 85 20.17 2.98 -3.40
N TYR A 86 19.16 3.81 -3.21
CA TYR A 86 17.85 3.66 -3.85
C TYR A 86 17.81 4.40 -5.18
N ARG A 87 17.38 3.72 -6.23
CA ARG A 87 16.99 4.30 -7.51
C ARG A 87 15.50 4.04 -7.71
N ALA A 88 14.75 5.04 -8.12
CA ALA A 88 13.32 4.89 -8.35
C ALA A 88 12.86 5.62 -9.60
N HIS A 89 11.82 5.07 -10.24
CA HIS A 89 11.12 5.66 -11.36
C HIS A 89 9.65 5.25 -11.30
N LEU A 90 8.78 6.19 -10.96
CA LEU A 90 7.33 5.97 -11.00
C LEU A 90 6.81 6.32 -12.40
N PRO A 91 5.98 5.47 -13.03
CA PRO A 91 5.42 5.71 -14.36
C PRO A 91 4.55 6.97 -14.40
N GLU A 92 4.34 7.50 -15.61
CA GLU A 92 3.38 8.57 -15.82
C GLU A 92 1.98 8.15 -15.36
N GLY A 93 1.25 9.09 -14.73
CA GLY A 93 -0.04 8.80 -14.09
C GLY A 93 0.03 8.08 -12.73
N LYS A 94 1.24 7.62 -12.30
CA LYS A 94 1.50 6.92 -11.04
C LYS A 94 2.58 7.61 -10.19
N ARG A 95 2.83 8.90 -10.41
CA ARG A 95 3.94 9.62 -9.76
C ARG A 95 3.66 10.05 -8.32
N ARG A 96 2.42 9.95 -7.86
CA ARG A 96 2.07 10.37 -6.50
C ARG A 96 2.43 9.29 -5.49
N ILE A 97 2.81 9.76 -4.31
CA ILE A 97 3.20 8.94 -3.17
C ILE A 97 2.26 9.28 -2.01
N LEU A 98 1.72 8.26 -1.35
CA LEU A 98 1.02 8.41 -0.07
C LEU A 98 1.92 7.87 1.04
N TYR A 99 2.29 8.70 2.00
CA TYR A 99 2.99 8.29 3.21
C TYR A 99 2.02 8.31 4.39
N VAL A 100 1.83 7.17 5.00
CA VAL A 100 0.98 6.98 6.19
C VAL A 100 1.88 6.65 7.37
N ASP A 101 1.91 7.51 8.39
CA ASP A 101 2.59 7.26 9.66
C ASP A 101 1.55 7.00 10.74
N THR A 102 1.64 5.86 11.42
CA THR A 102 0.72 5.44 12.48
C THR A 102 1.36 5.47 13.86
N GLU A 103 2.68 5.64 13.93
CA GLU A 103 3.46 5.54 15.17
C GLU A 103 3.83 6.90 15.77
N GLN A 104 4.19 7.88 14.92
CA GLN A 104 4.84 9.10 15.36
C GLN A 104 3.85 10.26 15.60
N SER A 105 4.25 11.20 16.47
CA SER A 105 3.51 12.45 16.64
C SER A 105 3.64 13.35 15.41
N ARG A 106 2.71 14.29 15.23
CA ARG A 106 2.72 15.26 14.11
C ARG A 106 4.06 15.99 13.96
N TYR A 107 4.69 16.36 15.08
CA TYR A 107 6.02 16.99 15.06
C TYR A 107 7.08 16.09 14.43
N HIS A 108 7.13 14.82 14.81
CA HIS A 108 8.10 13.87 14.26
C HIS A 108 7.77 13.50 12.81
N CYS A 109 6.50 13.36 12.46
CA CYS A 109 6.05 13.20 11.08
C CYS A 109 6.52 14.36 10.20
N HIS A 110 6.39 15.61 10.67
CA HIS A 110 6.88 16.78 9.97
C HIS A 110 8.41 16.72 9.77
N THR A 111 9.18 16.29 10.79
CA THR A 111 10.63 16.10 10.66
C THR A 111 10.99 15.02 9.63
N VAL A 112 10.19 13.94 9.53
CA VAL A 112 10.36 12.91 8.49
C VAL A 112 10.06 13.49 7.12
N LEU A 113 8.97 14.22 6.97
CA LEU A 113 8.59 14.90 5.71
C LEU A 113 9.71 15.83 5.23
N GLU A 114 10.21 16.73 6.10
CA GLU A 114 11.34 17.62 5.76
C GLU A 114 12.59 16.82 5.33
N ARG A 115 12.90 15.71 6.00
CA ARG A 115 14.01 14.83 5.62
C ARG A 115 13.83 14.28 4.21
N ILE A 116 12.63 13.80 3.89
CA ILE A 116 12.29 13.28 2.55
C ILE A 116 12.52 14.39 1.51
N LEU A 117 11.97 15.58 1.73
CA LEU A 117 12.12 16.71 0.81
C LEU A 117 13.60 17.10 0.62
N ARG A 118 14.37 17.23 1.70
CA ARG A 118 15.82 17.51 1.61
C ARG A 118 16.60 16.46 0.83
N LEU A 119 16.33 15.16 1.08
CA LEU A 119 16.97 14.08 0.35
C LEU A 119 16.58 14.06 -1.14
N ALA A 120 15.35 14.43 -1.46
CA ALA A 120 14.88 14.58 -2.84
C ALA A 120 15.45 15.81 -3.55
N GLY A 121 16.03 16.77 -2.80
CA GLY A 121 16.50 18.04 -3.33
C GLY A 121 15.37 19.06 -3.56
N LEU A 122 14.27 18.92 -2.79
CA LEU A 122 13.11 19.80 -2.86
C LEU A 122 13.10 20.79 -1.68
N PRO A 123 12.47 21.97 -1.85
CA PRO A 123 12.32 22.93 -0.77
C PRO A 123 11.46 22.36 0.36
N THR A 124 11.84 22.63 1.62
CA THR A 124 11.06 22.24 2.81
C THR A 124 10.02 23.29 3.20
N THR A 125 9.93 24.38 2.46
CA THR A 125 9.01 25.52 2.70
C THR A 125 7.79 25.51 1.79
N ALA A 126 7.65 24.48 0.94
CA ALA A 126 6.54 24.30 0.03
C ALA A 126 6.11 22.83 -0.02
N ASP A 127 4.81 22.59 -0.15
CA ASP A 127 4.27 21.26 -0.32
C ASP A 127 4.62 20.68 -1.69
N SER A 128 4.81 19.36 -1.76
CA SER A 128 5.02 18.68 -3.02
C SER A 128 3.69 18.13 -3.54
N GLU A 129 3.36 18.44 -4.77
CA GLU A 129 2.13 17.92 -5.43
C GLU A 129 2.13 16.39 -5.53
N ASN A 130 3.31 15.76 -5.49
CA ASN A 130 3.47 14.32 -5.64
C ASN A 130 3.64 13.58 -4.30
N LEU A 131 3.48 14.23 -3.15
CA LEU A 131 3.59 13.59 -1.84
C LEU A 131 2.45 14.02 -0.92
N ASP A 132 1.56 13.09 -0.63
CA ASP A 132 0.58 13.21 0.45
C ASP A 132 1.16 12.51 1.69
N PHE A 133 1.37 13.26 2.78
CA PHE A 133 1.86 12.72 4.06
C PHE A 133 0.77 12.84 5.12
N ILE A 134 0.31 11.71 5.69
CA ILE A 134 -0.74 11.68 6.70
C ILE A 134 -0.26 11.03 8.00
N CYS A 135 -0.63 11.63 9.13
CA CYS A 135 -0.34 11.15 10.47
C CYS A 135 -1.62 10.60 11.10
N LEU A 136 -1.67 9.29 11.37
CA LEU A 136 -2.85 8.60 11.86
C LEU A 136 -2.70 8.05 13.29
N ARG A 137 -1.66 8.44 14.03
CA ARG A 137 -1.38 7.93 15.37
C ARG A 137 -2.56 8.02 16.33
N GLU A 138 -3.33 9.11 16.25
CA GLU A 138 -4.41 9.42 17.22
C GLU A 138 -5.71 8.63 16.96
N TYR A 139 -5.78 7.85 15.89
CA TYR A 139 -6.99 7.15 15.48
C TYR A 139 -6.90 5.65 15.78
N SER A 140 -8.07 5.01 15.94
CA SER A 140 -8.15 3.55 16.11
C SER A 140 -7.75 2.81 14.83
N PRO A 141 -7.33 1.52 14.93
CA PRO A 141 -6.96 0.72 13.76
C PRO A 141 -8.02 0.71 12.66
N THR A 142 -9.28 0.53 13.02
CA THR A 142 -10.41 0.56 12.06
C THR A 142 -10.51 1.89 11.32
N VAL A 143 -10.35 3.02 12.04
CA VAL A 143 -10.38 4.34 11.43
C VAL A 143 -9.17 4.55 10.50
N ARG A 144 -7.98 4.10 10.91
CA ARG A 144 -6.77 4.15 10.08
C ARG A 144 -6.97 3.44 8.74
N ILE A 145 -7.45 2.19 8.76
CA ILE A 145 -7.78 1.41 7.55
C ILE A 145 -8.79 2.16 6.69
N SER A 146 -9.87 2.69 7.28
CA SER A 146 -10.91 3.43 6.55
C SER A 146 -10.36 4.69 5.88
N VAL A 147 -9.47 5.44 6.56
CA VAL A 147 -8.84 6.66 6.00
C VAL A 147 -7.91 6.31 4.85
N ILE A 148 -7.11 5.25 4.98
CA ILE A 148 -6.22 4.78 3.92
C ILE A 148 -7.07 4.37 2.70
N ASP A 149 -8.05 3.50 2.88
CA ASP A 149 -8.92 3.04 1.80
C ASP A 149 -9.67 4.22 1.13
N TYR A 150 -10.13 5.19 1.90
CA TYR A 150 -10.73 6.42 1.36
C TYR A 150 -9.74 7.20 0.49
N ALA A 151 -8.50 7.41 0.96
CA ALA A 151 -7.47 8.13 0.20
C ALA A 151 -7.15 7.41 -1.12
N LEU A 152 -7.05 6.09 -1.11
CA LEU A 152 -6.79 5.28 -2.30
C LEU A 152 -7.93 5.38 -3.33
N ARG A 153 -9.18 5.39 -2.87
CA ARG A 153 -10.36 5.52 -3.74
C ARG A 153 -10.48 6.89 -4.42
N GLN A 154 -9.79 7.93 -3.96
CA GLN A 154 -9.82 9.25 -4.61
C GLN A 154 -9.17 9.26 -6.01
N GLY A 155 -8.54 8.19 -6.43
CA GLY A 155 -8.00 8.04 -7.80
C GLY A 155 -6.87 9.01 -8.14
N LYS A 156 -6.08 9.45 -7.14
CA LYS A 156 -5.01 10.44 -7.32
C LYS A 156 -3.78 9.93 -8.08
N GLY A 157 -3.75 8.68 -8.55
CA GLY A 157 -2.62 8.12 -9.27
C GLY A 157 -1.42 7.81 -8.37
N TYR A 158 -1.65 7.26 -7.18
CA TYR A 158 -0.56 6.76 -6.33
C TYR A 158 0.14 5.58 -7.00
N GLY A 159 1.46 5.66 -7.17
CA GLY A 159 2.31 4.55 -7.59
C GLY A 159 3.02 3.89 -6.42
N LEU A 160 3.21 4.65 -5.33
CA LEU A 160 3.84 4.16 -4.11
C LEU A 160 3.01 4.59 -2.88
N VAL A 161 2.77 3.64 -2.00
CA VAL A 161 2.15 3.88 -0.68
C VAL A 161 3.10 3.35 0.39
N ILE A 162 3.40 4.16 1.38
CA ILE A 162 4.16 3.78 2.57
C ILE A 162 3.20 3.65 3.74
N ILE A 163 3.29 2.55 4.48
CA ILE A 163 2.61 2.35 5.76
C ILE A 163 3.67 2.13 6.83
N ASP A 164 4.14 3.23 7.44
CA ASP A 164 5.12 3.18 8.54
C ASP A 164 4.37 2.92 9.84
N GLY A 165 4.44 1.67 10.31
CA GLY A 165 3.68 1.16 11.44
C GLY A 165 2.51 0.24 11.06
N ILE A 166 2.68 -0.68 10.10
CA ILE A 166 1.59 -1.60 9.67
C ILE A 166 0.96 -2.37 10.82
N ARG A 167 1.71 -2.65 11.91
CA ARG A 167 1.20 -3.32 13.11
C ARG A 167 0.09 -2.54 13.81
N ASP A 168 0.11 -1.23 13.70
CA ASP A 168 -0.88 -0.35 14.32
C ASP A 168 -2.23 -0.35 13.58
N LEU A 169 -2.33 -1.09 12.47
CA LEU A 169 -3.58 -1.39 11.79
C LEU A 169 -4.34 -2.58 12.41
N MET A 170 -3.75 -3.25 13.41
CA MET A 170 -4.34 -4.37 14.16
C MET A 170 -4.79 -3.90 15.54
N LEU A 171 -5.87 -4.49 16.05
CA LEU A 171 -6.33 -4.29 17.43
C LEU A 171 -5.46 -5.10 18.39
N ASP A 172 -5.12 -6.33 18.01
CA ASP A 172 -4.21 -7.21 18.76
C ASP A 172 -3.06 -7.64 17.87
N ILE A 173 -1.86 -7.14 18.16
CA ILE A 173 -0.62 -7.46 17.42
C ILE A 173 -0.19 -8.93 17.53
N ASN A 174 -0.75 -9.69 18.46
CA ASN A 174 -0.53 -11.12 18.61
C ASN A 174 -1.58 -11.96 17.88
N SER A 175 -2.62 -11.33 17.36
CA SER A 175 -3.68 -12.00 16.60
C SER A 175 -3.18 -12.40 15.21
N THR A 176 -3.04 -13.71 14.98
CA THR A 176 -2.70 -14.25 13.66
C THR A 176 -3.79 -13.92 12.64
N SER A 177 -5.07 -13.97 13.02
CA SER A 177 -6.19 -13.67 12.12
C SER A 177 -6.18 -12.22 11.66
N GLU A 178 -5.96 -11.26 12.56
CA GLU A 178 -5.86 -9.85 12.19
C GLU A 178 -4.63 -9.55 11.32
N SER A 179 -3.51 -10.22 11.62
CA SER A 179 -2.30 -10.10 10.77
C SER A 179 -2.57 -10.57 9.34
N VAL A 180 -3.25 -11.70 9.16
CA VAL A 180 -3.64 -12.22 7.84
C VAL A 180 -4.62 -11.24 7.15
N GLU A 181 -5.59 -10.67 7.87
CA GLU A 181 -6.55 -9.73 7.31
C GLU A 181 -5.87 -8.43 6.81
N VAL A 182 -4.94 -7.87 7.59
CA VAL A 182 -4.18 -6.68 7.18
C VAL A 182 -3.31 -6.97 5.94
N ILE A 183 -2.63 -8.13 5.90
CA ILE A 183 -1.86 -8.54 4.72
C ILE A 183 -2.76 -8.71 3.50
N ASN A 184 -3.89 -9.41 3.63
CA ASN A 184 -4.85 -9.58 2.54
C ASN A 184 -5.38 -8.22 2.05
N THR A 185 -5.65 -7.29 2.95
CA THR A 185 -6.10 -5.94 2.62
C THR A 185 -5.03 -5.20 1.80
N THR A 186 -3.76 -5.26 2.19
CA THR A 186 -2.66 -4.65 1.44
C THR A 186 -2.47 -5.29 0.06
N MET A 187 -2.61 -6.61 -0.06
CA MET A 187 -2.59 -7.32 -1.35
C MET A 187 -3.73 -6.87 -2.27
N VAL A 188 -4.95 -6.77 -1.74
CA VAL A 188 -6.12 -6.29 -2.49
C VAL A 188 -5.93 -4.84 -2.94
N TRP A 189 -5.43 -3.96 -2.08
CA TRP A 189 -5.18 -2.57 -2.44
C TRP A 189 -4.11 -2.45 -3.52
N SER A 190 -2.97 -3.13 -3.37
CA SER A 190 -1.87 -3.07 -4.35
C SER A 190 -2.32 -3.53 -5.75
N SER A 191 -3.08 -4.62 -5.82
CA SER A 191 -3.61 -5.15 -7.08
C SER A 191 -4.71 -4.26 -7.67
N ARG A 192 -5.72 -3.87 -6.85
CA ARG A 192 -6.88 -3.10 -7.32
C ARG A 192 -6.51 -1.72 -7.86
N TYR A 193 -5.56 -1.05 -7.21
CA TYR A 193 -5.16 0.32 -7.57
C TYR A 193 -3.86 0.37 -8.37
N ASP A 194 -3.31 -0.79 -8.74
CA ASP A 194 -2.06 -0.92 -9.50
C ASP A 194 -0.97 0.00 -8.94
N MET A 195 -0.59 -0.23 -7.68
CA MET A 195 0.42 0.53 -6.95
C MET A 195 1.30 -0.39 -6.12
N HIS A 196 2.47 0.08 -5.69
CA HIS A 196 3.29 -0.64 -4.73
C HIS A 196 3.00 -0.16 -3.31
N ILE A 197 2.81 -1.09 -2.38
CA ILE A 197 2.70 -0.78 -0.95
C ILE A 197 3.99 -1.25 -0.25
N HIS A 198 4.65 -0.35 0.48
CA HIS A 198 5.82 -0.67 1.31
C HIS A 198 5.51 -0.43 2.78
N CYS A 199 5.82 -1.44 3.66
CA CYS A 199 5.55 -1.41 5.09
C CYS A 199 6.82 -1.51 5.93
#